data_b4b1da68a25c0a0379af04a847b145b7
#
_entry.id   b4b1da68a25c0a0379af04a847b145b7
#
_cell.length_a   1.000
_cell.length_b   1.000
_cell.length_c   1.000
_cell.angle_alpha   90.00
_cell.angle_beta   90.00
_cell.angle_gamma   90.00
#
_symmetry.space_group_name_H-M   'P 1'
#
loop_
_entity.id
_entity.type
_entity.pdbx_description
1 polymer ?
#
loop_
_entity_poly.entity_id
_entity_poly.type
_entity_poly.pdbx_seq_one_letter_code
_entity_poly.pdbx_strand_id
1 'polypeptide(L)'
;MSCGNSTNKRLAASVVALAAAVALSSALGAQTTQPSAVAQAPSAKAHAVKSQAPKAHATDAKSFDPHELNGIWVLTPRRQMAITENRPPMTPWGQAKLNQVRSSWTNAALGIKAAPESEWNDPLYKCDPAGYPRTMQQIFGEIMRFVQTPTELLEFFEWDHTWRDIWTDGRKLHDDPEPRYYGYSVGRWDGDTFVVDSNGFNDRTWLDPWGDVHSNQMRLKETFRRVDRGHLEWTLTLDDPMTYTQPWGPSEKRIFELAPKSPRSEYEELREDFCVWSDSSGFFKGADTTGVGDAPARGNK
;
A
#
# COMPACT_ATOMS: atom_id res chain seq x y z
N MET A 1 -62.33 2.81 28.40
CA MET A 1 -62.41 3.72 29.53
C MET A 1 -61.10 4.50 29.57
N SER A 2 -61.28 5.77 29.27
CA SER A 2 -60.62 7.00 29.70
C SER A 2 -59.15 7.15 29.27
N CYS A 3 -58.81 7.86 28.26
CA CYS A 3 -58.80 9.33 28.01
C CYS A 3 -57.87 10.09 28.99
N GLY A 4 -56.83 10.66 28.46
CA GLY A 4 -55.94 11.62 29.12
C GLY A 4 -55.06 12.33 28.09
N ASN A 5 -55.63 13.38 27.52
CA ASN A 5 -55.05 14.34 26.59
C ASN A 5 -54.38 15.48 27.40
N SER A 6 -53.16 15.95 27.05
CA SER A 6 -52.70 17.29 27.42
C SER A 6 -51.54 17.74 26.50
N THR A 7 -51.85 18.42 25.48
CA THR A 7 -51.64 19.82 25.03
C THR A 7 -50.35 20.54 25.41
N ASN A 8 -49.62 20.90 24.34
CA ASN A 8 -48.98 22.18 24.00
C ASN A 8 -48.22 23.00 25.06
N LYS A 9 -46.95 23.31 24.71
CA LYS A 9 -46.57 24.74 24.60
C LYS A 9 -45.35 24.93 23.71
N ARG A 10 -45.57 25.65 22.62
CA ARG A 10 -44.52 26.29 21.81
C ARG A 10 -43.94 27.47 22.61
N LEU A 11 -42.66 27.66 22.58
CA LEU A 11 -42.03 28.96 22.85
C LEU A 11 -40.92 29.18 21.83
N ALA A 12 -41.22 30.18 20.99
CA ALA A 12 -40.28 30.83 20.10
C ALA A 12 -39.65 32.00 20.86
N ALA A 13 -38.36 32.19 20.72
CA ALA A 13 -37.67 33.45 20.99
C ALA A 13 -36.38 33.42 20.14
N SER A 14 -36.33 34.05 19.02
CA SER A 14 -35.92 35.44 18.74
C SER A 14 -34.40 35.64 18.81
N VAL A 15 -33.85 35.76 17.65
CA VAL A 15 -32.71 36.44 17.07
C VAL A 15 -32.22 37.65 17.90
N VAL A 16 -30.91 37.71 18.16
CA VAL A 16 -30.16 38.99 18.21
C VAL A 16 -28.82 38.77 17.53
N ALA A 17 -28.65 39.42 16.40
CA ALA A 17 -27.41 39.65 15.74
C ALA A 17 -26.66 40.79 16.45
N LEU A 18 -25.38 40.62 16.71
CA LEU A 18 -24.49 41.74 17.06
C LEU A 18 -23.24 41.66 16.19
N ALA A 19 -23.21 42.54 15.20
CA ALA A 19 -22.03 42.89 14.43
C ALA A 19 -21.20 43.91 15.23
N ALA A 20 -19.94 43.64 15.44
CA ALA A 20 -18.98 44.61 15.89
C ALA A 20 -17.80 44.62 14.92
N ALA A 21 -17.81 45.63 14.05
CA ALA A 21 -16.68 46.04 13.26
C ALA A 21 -15.72 46.85 14.15
N VAL A 22 -14.45 46.46 14.19
CA VAL A 22 -13.39 47.36 14.67
C VAL A 22 -12.35 47.48 13.56
N ALA A 23 -12.40 48.62 12.91
CA ALA A 23 -11.34 49.17 12.10
C ALA A 23 -10.34 49.88 13.01
N LEU A 24 -9.08 49.58 12.91
CA LEU A 24 -8.03 50.49 13.38
C LEU A 24 -6.93 50.61 12.32
N SER A 25 -6.68 51.87 12.04
CA SER A 25 -5.88 52.47 11.01
C SER A 25 -4.37 52.41 11.30
N SER A 26 -3.61 52.28 10.22
CA SER A 26 -2.44 53.10 9.83
C SER A 26 -1.38 53.49 10.86
N ALA A 27 -0.14 53.13 10.58
CA ALA A 27 0.97 54.10 10.62
C ALA A 27 2.07 53.70 9.66
N LEU A 28 2.29 54.55 8.70
CA LEU A 28 3.44 54.65 7.80
C LEU A 28 4.73 54.86 8.60
N GLY A 29 5.77 54.14 8.27
CA GLY A 29 7.13 54.46 8.64
C GLY A 29 8.04 54.18 7.44
N ALA A 30 8.18 55.17 6.60
CA ALA A 30 9.17 55.21 5.51
C ALA A 30 10.55 55.52 6.13
N GLN A 31 11.50 54.63 5.96
CA GLN A 31 12.92 54.97 6.10
C GLN A 31 13.63 54.74 4.76
N THR A 32 13.97 55.88 4.16
CA THR A 32 14.90 56.04 3.07
C THR A 32 16.32 55.80 3.58
N THR A 33 17.05 54.89 2.97
CA THR A 33 18.52 54.87 3.01
C THR A 33 19.07 54.90 1.60
N GLN A 34 19.92 55.92 1.39
CA GLN A 34 20.65 56.25 0.18
C GLN A 34 21.66 55.16 -0.22
N PRO A 35 22.05 55.12 -1.51
CA PRO A 35 22.98 54.11 -2.02
C PRO A 35 24.44 54.51 -1.74
N SER A 36 25.20 53.62 -1.20
CA SER A 36 26.66 53.71 -1.07
C SER A 36 27.37 53.22 -2.32
N ALA A 37 28.42 53.94 -2.64
CA ALA A 37 29.21 53.91 -3.84
C ALA A 37 29.78 52.55 -4.26
N VAL A 38 29.78 52.37 -5.55
CA VAL A 38 30.43 51.29 -6.31
C VAL A 38 31.95 51.45 -6.21
N ALA A 39 32.61 50.44 -5.63
CA ALA A 39 34.03 50.24 -5.81
C ALA A 39 34.27 49.27 -6.99
N GLN A 40 34.88 49.76 -8.05
CA GLN A 40 35.32 48.94 -9.17
C GLN A 40 36.49 48.06 -8.74
N ALA A 41 36.37 46.76 -8.88
CA ALA A 41 37.45 45.80 -8.79
C ALA A 41 37.96 45.39 -10.20
N PRO A 42 39.23 45.05 -10.34
CA PRO A 42 39.88 44.97 -11.63
C PRO A 42 39.55 43.73 -12.42
N SER A 43 39.47 43.91 -13.74
CA SER A 43 39.26 42.92 -14.77
C SER A 43 40.27 41.77 -14.66
N ALA A 44 39.80 40.59 -14.25
CA ALA A 44 40.53 39.33 -14.38
C ALA A 44 40.20 38.68 -15.74
N LYS A 45 41.24 38.41 -16.50
CA LYS A 45 41.19 37.74 -17.80
C LYS A 45 40.49 36.37 -17.66
N ALA A 46 39.40 36.20 -18.36
CA ALA A 46 38.74 34.91 -18.47
C ALA A 46 39.63 33.92 -19.21
N HIS A 47 40.17 32.96 -18.49
CA HIS A 47 40.64 31.73 -19.09
C HIS A 47 39.44 30.85 -19.44
N ALA A 48 39.23 30.66 -20.74
CA ALA A 48 38.23 29.71 -21.24
C ALA A 48 38.64 28.30 -20.81
N VAL A 49 38.08 27.82 -19.71
CA VAL A 49 38.08 26.41 -19.37
C VAL A 49 37.13 25.73 -20.33
N LYS A 50 37.68 24.98 -21.31
CA LYS A 50 36.86 24.06 -22.11
C LYS A 50 36.25 23.05 -21.14
N SER A 51 34.94 23.26 -20.89
CA SER A 51 34.10 22.27 -20.25
C SER A 51 34.09 21.03 -21.17
N GLN A 52 34.89 20.05 -20.85
CA GLN A 52 34.68 18.70 -21.37
C GLN A 52 33.44 18.18 -20.65
N ALA A 53 32.36 18.01 -21.41
CA ALA A 53 31.21 17.25 -21.00
C ALA A 53 31.73 15.89 -20.44
N PRO A 54 31.26 15.44 -19.26
CA PRO A 54 31.65 14.16 -18.77
C PRO A 54 31.28 13.13 -19.84
N LYS A 55 32.29 12.43 -20.37
CA LYS A 55 32.05 11.22 -21.16
C LYS A 55 31.20 10.34 -20.26
N ALA A 56 29.93 10.15 -20.63
CA ALA A 56 29.14 9.08 -20.08
C ALA A 56 30.00 7.83 -20.21
N HIS A 57 30.44 7.28 -19.09
CA HIS A 57 30.96 5.95 -19.07
C HIS A 57 29.84 5.08 -19.61
N ALA A 58 30.00 4.58 -20.80
CA ALA A 58 29.29 3.40 -21.26
C ALA A 58 29.73 2.27 -20.31
N THR A 59 29.14 2.25 -19.12
CA THR A 59 29.18 1.09 -18.25
C THR A 59 28.52 -0.01 -19.04
N ASP A 60 29.23 -1.09 -19.23
CA ASP A 60 28.80 -2.34 -19.83
C ASP A 60 27.30 -2.54 -19.61
N ALA A 61 26.51 -2.22 -20.61
CA ALA A 61 25.11 -2.61 -20.70
C ALA A 61 25.11 -4.11 -20.96
N LYS A 62 25.51 -4.88 -19.94
CA LYS A 62 25.29 -6.31 -19.92
C LYS A 62 23.79 -6.47 -20.11
N SER A 63 23.41 -6.92 -21.29
CA SER A 63 21.99 -7.13 -21.66
C SER A 63 21.32 -7.88 -20.52
N PHE A 64 20.21 -7.38 -20.00
CA PHE A 64 19.36 -8.14 -19.10
C PHE A 64 18.33 -8.92 -19.90
N ASP A 65 17.90 -10.05 -19.38
CA ASP A 65 16.79 -10.80 -19.93
C ASP A 65 15.48 -10.27 -19.29
N PRO A 66 14.57 -9.69 -20.07
CA PRO A 66 13.29 -9.22 -19.53
C PRO A 66 12.42 -10.36 -19.00
N HIS A 67 12.67 -11.61 -19.40
CA HIS A 67 11.95 -12.78 -18.93
C HIS A 67 12.55 -13.40 -17.66
N GLU A 68 13.68 -12.91 -17.18
CA GLU A 68 14.31 -13.39 -15.96
C GLU A 68 13.75 -12.62 -14.75
N LEU A 69 12.82 -13.25 -14.02
CA LEU A 69 12.19 -12.66 -12.83
C LEU A 69 12.80 -13.15 -11.52
N ASN A 70 13.67 -14.18 -11.53
CA ASN A 70 14.28 -14.70 -10.31
C ASN A 70 14.95 -13.62 -9.47
N GLY A 71 14.73 -13.66 -8.17
CA GLY A 71 15.35 -12.74 -7.23
C GLY A 71 14.42 -12.26 -6.14
N ILE A 72 14.96 -11.47 -5.25
CA ILE A 72 14.20 -10.77 -4.22
C ILE A 72 13.92 -9.35 -4.72
N TRP A 73 12.67 -8.96 -4.67
CA TRP A 73 12.18 -7.68 -5.15
C TRP A 73 11.55 -6.90 -4.00
N VAL A 74 11.88 -5.61 -3.89
CA VAL A 74 11.43 -4.73 -2.80
C VAL A 74 10.58 -3.62 -3.38
N LEU A 75 9.37 -3.44 -2.87
CA LEU A 75 8.47 -2.36 -3.30
C LEU A 75 9.08 -0.98 -3.02
N THR A 76 9.09 -0.10 -4.01
CA THR A 76 9.67 1.24 -3.93
C THR A 76 8.69 2.30 -4.49
N PRO A 77 8.41 3.38 -3.76
CA PRO A 77 8.71 3.55 -2.33
C PRO A 77 7.90 2.57 -1.46
N ARG A 78 8.44 2.23 -0.31
CA ARG A 78 7.76 1.38 0.67
C ARG A 78 6.47 2.03 1.19
N ARG A 79 5.56 1.22 1.77
CA ARG A 79 4.30 1.65 2.40
C ARG A 79 3.21 2.13 1.43
N GLN A 80 3.19 1.56 0.23
CA GLN A 80 2.08 1.75 -0.70
C GLN A 80 0.94 0.78 -0.39
N MET A 81 0.32 0.95 0.78
CA MET A 81 -0.61 -0.01 1.37
C MET A 81 -2.01 -0.03 0.75
N ALA A 82 -2.32 0.92 -0.13
CA ALA A 82 -3.66 1.06 -0.67
C ALA A 82 -3.74 0.80 -2.16
N ILE A 83 -4.84 0.16 -2.56
CA ILE A 83 -5.32 0.20 -3.93
C ILE A 83 -6.54 1.12 -4.07
N THR A 84 -7.02 1.66 -2.98
CA THR A 84 -8.30 2.32 -2.75
C THR A 84 -8.48 3.71 -3.31
N GLU A 85 -7.42 4.35 -3.78
CA GLU A 85 -7.49 5.73 -4.29
C GLU A 85 -8.52 5.89 -5.43
N ASN A 86 -8.80 4.81 -6.16
CA ASN A 86 -9.73 4.78 -7.28
C ASN A 86 -10.90 3.80 -7.05
N ARG A 87 -11.25 3.51 -5.80
CA ARG A 87 -12.36 2.61 -5.53
C ARG A 87 -13.65 3.10 -6.19
N PRO A 88 -14.26 2.31 -7.09
CA PRO A 88 -15.52 2.68 -7.70
C PRO A 88 -16.66 2.57 -6.70
N PRO A 89 -17.87 3.07 -7.05
CA PRO A 89 -19.07 2.81 -6.28
C PRO A 89 -19.26 1.31 -6.06
N MET A 90 -19.71 0.96 -4.86
CA MET A 90 -19.97 -0.42 -4.49
C MET A 90 -21.39 -0.83 -4.82
N THR A 91 -21.58 -2.12 -5.00
CA THR A 91 -22.91 -2.71 -5.02
C THR A 91 -23.57 -2.65 -3.63
N PRO A 92 -24.89 -2.87 -3.50
CA PRO A 92 -25.53 -2.96 -2.19
C PRO A 92 -24.92 -4.05 -1.29
N TRP A 93 -24.46 -5.18 -1.86
CA TRP A 93 -23.80 -6.24 -1.13
C TRP A 93 -22.43 -5.78 -0.62
N GLY A 94 -21.61 -5.21 -1.50
CA GLY A 94 -20.29 -4.68 -1.13
C GLY A 94 -20.38 -3.62 -0.05
N GLN A 95 -21.35 -2.69 -0.17
CA GLN A 95 -21.56 -1.66 0.83
C GLN A 95 -22.01 -2.24 2.17
N ALA A 96 -22.86 -3.27 2.17
CA ALA A 96 -23.26 -3.95 3.40
C ALA A 96 -22.10 -4.65 4.10
N LYS A 97 -21.17 -5.24 3.35
CA LYS A 97 -19.93 -5.82 3.89
C LYS A 97 -19.01 -4.74 4.44
N LEU A 98 -18.77 -3.65 3.69
CA LEU A 98 -17.94 -2.53 4.13
C LEU A 98 -18.46 -1.89 5.42
N ASN A 99 -19.76 -1.78 5.59
CA ASN A 99 -20.38 -1.23 6.81
C ASN A 99 -20.06 -2.05 8.08
N GLN A 100 -19.62 -3.29 7.93
CA GLN A 100 -19.20 -4.16 9.05
C GLN A 100 -17.71 -4.02 9.39
N VAL A 101 -16.95 -3.38 8.54
CA VAL A 101 -15.51 -3.18 8.74
C VAL A 101 -15.25 -2.25 9.91
N ARG A 102 -14.29 -2.63 10.75
CA ARG A 102 -13.82 -1.86 11.91
C ARG A 102 -12.30 -1.80 11.86
N SER A 103 -11.80 -0.96 10.96
CA SER A 103 -10.35 -0.78 10.79
C SER A 103 -9.75 0.00 11.96
N SER A 104 -8.51 -0.33 12.32
CA SER A 104 -7.66 0.45 13.24
C SER A 104 -7.00 1.65 12.57
N TRP A 105 -7.12 1.79 11.27
CA TRP A 105 -6.44 2.81 10.49
C TRP A 105 -7.37 3.97 10.13
N THR A 106 -6.78 5.17 10.14
CA THR A 106 -7.45 6.38 9.66
C THR A 106 -6.91 6.73 8.28
N ASN A 107 -7.82 7.05 7.35
CA ASN A 107 -7.47 7.66 6.07
C ASN A 107 -8.39 8.85 5.82
N ALA A 108 -7.89 10.04 6.15
CA ALA A 108 -8.67 11.27 6.05
C ALA A 108 -9.05 11.60 4.59
N ALA A 109 -8.23 11.26 3.62
CA ALA A 109 -8.51 11.50 2.20
C ALA A 109 -9.70 10.68 1.70
N LEU A 110 -9.93 9.51 2.29
CA LEU A 110 -11.06 8.63 1.98
C LEU A 110 -12.22 8.78 2.98
N GLY A 111 -12.11 9.70 3.95
CA GLY A 111 -13.12 9.86 5.00
C GLY A 111 -13.18 8.69 5.99
N ILE A 112 -12.17 7.84 6.02
CA ILE A 112 -12.13 6.67 6.90
C ILE A 112 -11.53 7.09 8.24
N LYS A 113 -12.24 6.79 9.32
CA LYS A 113 -11.80 6.99 10.70
C LYS A 113 -11.62 5.65 11.37
N ALA A 114 -10.52 5.49 12.10
CA ALA A 114 -10.28 4.30 12.90
C ALA A 114 -11.45 4.03 13.86
N ALA A 115 -11.85 2.78 13.95
CA ALA A 115 -12.80 2.30 14.95
C ALA A 115 -12.16 2.28 16.35
N PRO A 116 -12.97 2.26 17.43
CA PRO A 116 -12.47 1.94 18.77
C PRO A 116 -11.75 0.59 18.77
N GLU A 117 -10.68 0.47 19.56
CA GLU A 117 -9.86 -0.74 19.61
C GLU A 117 -10.65 -2.02 19.91
N SER A 118 -11.63 -1.92 20.82
CA SER A 118 -12.51 -3.02 21.20
C SER A 118 -13.38 -3.55 20.04
N GLU A 119 -13.47 -2.82 18.95
CA GLU A 119 -14.29 -3.16 17.79
C GLU A 119 -13.47 -3.65 16.60
N TRP A 120 -12.14 -3.52 16.63
CA TRP A 120 -11.29 -3.91 15.49
C TRP A 120 -11.54 -5.33 15.05
N ASN A 121 -11.74 -5.49 13.75
CA ASN A 121 -12.09 -6.79 13.17
C ASN A 121 -11.29 -7.16 11.92
N ASP A 122 -10.14 -6.51 11.71
CA ASP A 122 -9.23 -6.94 10.64
C ASP A 122 -8.78 -8.38 10.89
N PRO A 123 -8.97 -9.30 9.92
CA PRO A 123 -8.58 -10.70 10.05
C PRO A 123 -7.09 -10.87 10.40
N LEU A 124 -6.22 -9.99 9.93
CA LEU A 124 -4.79 -10.03 10.25
C LEU A 124 -4.49 -9.97 11.74
N TYR A 125 -5.35 -9.34 12.55
CA TYR A 125 -5.13 -9.27 14.01
C TYR A 125 -5.26 -10.62 14.70
N LYS A 126 -5.83 -11.60 14.00
CA LYS A 126 -5.94 -12.99 14.47
C LYS A 126 -4.96 -13.92 13.76
N CYS A 127 -4.00 -13.35 13.05
CA CYS A 127 -3.06 -14.09 12.22
C CYS A 127 -3.74 -14.90 11.11
N ASP A 128 -4.90 -14.46 10.63
CA ASP A 128 -5.42 -14.98 9.38
C ASP A 128 -4.50 -14.51 8.23
N PRO A 129 -4.29 -15.30 7.19
CA PRO A 129 -3.46 -14.90 6.07
C PRO A 129 -3.91 -13.57 5.47
N ALA A 130 -2.96 -12.73 5.06
CA ALA A 130 -3.27 -11.45 4.43
C ALA A 130 -4.14 -11.60 3.18
N GLY A 131 -3.96 -12.69 2.47
CA GLY A 131 -4.58 -12.92 1.18
C GLY A 131 -3.97 -12.04 0.08
N TYR A 132 -4.40 -12.30 -1.14
CA TYR A 132 -3.91 -11.57 -2.30
C TYR A 132 -4.98 -10.61 -2.84
N PRO A 133 -4.69 -9.35 -3.21
CA PRO A 133 -3.35 -8.76 -3.39
C PRO A 133 -2.79 -8.07 -2.13
N ARG A 134 -3.47 -8.11 -0.99
CA ARG A 134 -3.07 -7.39 0.21
C ARG A 134 -1.63 -7.68 0.64
N THR A 135 -1.21 -8.94 0.55
CA THR A 135 0.16 -9.34 0.93
C THR A 135 1.25 -8.58 0.18
N MET A 136 0.99 -8.15 -1.06
CA MET A 136 1.91 -7.34 -1.87
C MET A 136 2.09 -5.90 -1.38
N GLN A 137 1.19 -5.44 -0.52
CA GLN A 137 1.05 -4.03 -0.15
C GLN A 137 1.07 -3.81 1.37
N GLN A 138 1.34 -4.84 2.15
CA GLN A 138 1.45 -4.72 3.60
C GLN A 138 2.76 -4.03 3.99
N ILE A 139 2.74 -3.27 5.11
CA ILE A 139 3.91 -2.59 5.67
C ILE A 139 5.11 -3.53 5.86
N PHE A 140 4.82 -4.79 6.16
CA PHE A 140 5.82 -5.83 6.40
C PHE A 140 5.95 -6.81 5.22
N GLY A 141 5.11 -6.71 4.18
CA GLY A 141 5.02 -7.62 3.05
C GLY A 141 5.54 -7.05 1.73
N GLU A 142 6.24 -5.92 1.77
CA GLU A 142 6.73 -5.22 0.59
C GLU A 142 7.92 -5.91 -0.08
N ILE A 143 8.27 -7.12 0.36
CA ILE A 143 9.40 -7.92 -0.10
C ILE A 143 8.86 -9.25 -0.59
N MET A 144 9.15 -9.55 -1.85
CA MET A 144 8.78 -10.81 -2.46
C MET A 144 9.99 -11.45 -3.13
N ARG A 145 9.95 -12.76 -3.28
CA ARG A 145 10.94 -13.53 -4.03
C ARG A 145 10.28 -14.32 -5.12
N PHE A 146 10.73 -14.12 -6.35
CA PHE A 146 10.36 -15.00 -7.46
C PHE A 146 11.37 -16.13 -7.63
N VAL A 147 10.83 -17.32 -7.88
CA VAL A 147 11.58 -18.50 -8.30
C VAL A 147 10.89 -19.09 -9.53
N GLN A 148 11.54 -18.97 -10.67
CA GLN A 148 11.04 -19.52 -11.93
C GLN A 148 11.47 -20.97 -12.09
N THR A 149 10.51 -21.80 -12.48
CA THR A 149 10.71 -23.19 -12.91
C THR A 149 10.23 -23.36 -14.35
N PRO A 150 10.42 -24.49 -15.00
CA PRO A 150 9.92 -24.72 -16.34
C PRO A 150 8.38 -24.69 -16.48
N THR A 151 7.64 -24.89 -15.39
CA THR A 151 6.18 -25.06 -15.42
C THR A 151 5.43 -24.05 -14.54
N GLU A 152 6.13 -23.29 -13.72
CA GLU A 152 5.52 -22.36 -12.79
C GLU A 152 6.49 -21.25 -12.36
N LEU A 153 5.93 -20.13 -11.94
CA LEU A 153 6.59 -19.09 -11.18
C LEU A 153 6.08 -19.16 -9.73
N LEU A 154 6.97 -19.44 -8.79
CA LEU A 154 6.68 -19.38 -7.38
C LEU A 154 6.91 -17.96 -6.88
N GLU A 155 5.91 -17.35 -6.26
CA GLU A 155 6.00 -16.04 -5.64
C GLU A 155 5.91 -16.19 -4.13
N PHE A 156 7.03 -15.99 -3.44
CA PHE A 156 7.15 -16.03 -1.99
C PHE A 156 7.05 -14.64 -1.42
N PHE A 157 6.33 -14.50 -0.32
CA PHE A 157 6.18 -13.25 0.42
C PHE A 157 6.92 -13.34 1.75
N GLU A 158 7.59 -12.26 2.15
CA GLU A 158 8.26 -12.20 3.44
C GLU A 158 7.25 -12.30 4.60
N TRP A 159 6.12 -11.58 4.47
CA TRP A 159 5.06 -11.63 5.46
C TRP A 159 4.47 -13.03 5.60
N ASP A 160 4.53 -13.56 6.82
CA ASP A 160 3.96 -14.85 7.22
C ASP A 160 4.46 -16.05 6.39
N HIS A 161 5.59 -15.88 5.68
CA HIS A 161 6.22 -16.89 4.83
C HIS A 161 5.23 -17.63 3.91
N THR A 162 4.32 -16.88 3.35
CA THR A 162 3.32 -17.41 2.43
C THR A 162 3.83 -17.38 0.99
N TRP A 163 3.16 -18.11 0.12
CA TRP A 163 3.48 -18.14 -1.30
C TRP A 163 2.24 -18.42 -2.13
N ARG A 164 2.35 -18.15 -3.43
CA ARG A 164 1.40 -18.64 -4.44
C ARG A 164 2.13 -19.25 -5.62
N ASP A 165 1.46 -20.22 -6.24
CA ASP A 165 1.89 -20.84 -7.48
C ASP A 165 1.25 -20.11 -8.65
N ILE A 166 2.06 -19.68 -9.64
CA ILE A 166 1.59 -19.11 -10.89
C ILE A 166 2.00 -20.07 -11.99
N TRP A 167 1.04 -20.84 -12.48
CA TRP A 167 1.30 -21.89 -13.47
C TRP A 167 1.59 -21.30 -14.84
N THR A 168 2.67 -21.78 -15.50
CA THR A 168 3.14 -21.31 -16.81
C THR A 168 3.16 -22.41 -17.85
N ASP A 169 2.61 -23.57 -17.57
CA ASP A 169 2.57 -24.76 -18.41
C ASP A 169 1.44 -24.74 -19.49
N GLY A 170 0.77 -23.59 -19.64
CA GLY A 170 -0.30 -23.41 -20.62
C GLY A 170 -1.68 -23.87 -20.17
N ARG A 171 -1.82 -24.33 -18.91
CA ARG A 171 -3.15 -24.63 -18.35
C ARG A 171 -4.02 -23.38 -18.28
N LYS A 172 -5.33 -23.59 -18.21
CA LYS A 172 -6.32 -22.53 -17.99
C LYS A 172 -6.66 -22.43 -16.50
N LEU A 173 -7.17 -21.26 -16.09
CA LEU A 173 -7.84 -21.13 -14.80
C LEU A 173 -9.00 -22.12 -14.68
N HIS A 174 -9.22 -22.64 -13.50
CA HIS A 174 -10.41 -23.42 -13.20
C HIS A 174 -11.66 -22.53 -13.27
N ASP A 175 -12.76 -23.06 -13.83
CA ASP A 175 -14.02 -22.31 -13.92
C ASP A 175 -14.66 -22.13 -12.52
N ASP A 176 -14.57 -23.16 -11.67
CA ASP A 176 -15.09 -23.17 -10.30
C ASP A 176 -14.06 -23.77 -9.34
N PRO A 177 -13.01 -23.00 -8.98
CA PRO A 177 -11.97 -23.48 -8.08
C PRO A 177 -12.43 -23.41 -6.62
N GLU A 178 -11.88 -24.31 -5.80
CA GLU A 178 -12.03 -24.22 -4.34
C GLU A 178 -11.46 -22.90 -3.83
N PRO A 179 -12.22 -22.10 -3.04
CA PRO A 179 -11.77 -20.79 -2.58
C PRO A 179 -10.54 -20.84 -1.66
N ARG A 180 -9.53 -20.02 -1.96
CA ARG A 180 -8.25 -19.91 -1.23
C ARG A 180 -7.92 -18.46 -0.88
N TYR A 181 -7.02 -18.25 0.06
CA TYR A 181 -6.52 -16.91 0.42
C TYR A 181 -5.73 -16.26 -0.72
N TYR A 182 -4.97 -17.03 -1.48
CA TYR A 182 -4.13 -16.56 -2.59
C TYR A 182 -4.68 -16.93 -3.96
N GLY A 183 -5.87 -17.56 -4.01
CA GLY A 183 -6.52 -17.97 -5.25
C GLY A 183 -5.75 -19.02 -6.05
N TYR A 184 -6.09 -19.11 -7.33
CA TYR A 184 -5.38 -19.87 -8.35
C TYR A 184 -4.90 -18.90 -9.42
N SER A 185 -3.68 -19.10 -9.90
CA SER A 185 -3.07 -18.20 -10.86
C SER A 185 -2.47 -18.95 -12.03
N VAL A 186 -2.66 -18.41 -13.23
CA VAL A 186 -1.99 -18.84 -14.46
C VAL A 186 -1.26 -17.66 -15.05
N GLY A 187 -0.04 -17.90 -15.52
CA GLY A 187 0.82 -16.89 -16.10
C GLY A 187 1.19 -17.21 -17.53
N ARG A 188 1.41 -16.18 -18.32
CA ARG A 188 1.95 -16.28 -19.67
C ARG A 188 2.75 -15.06 -20.03
N TRP A 189 3.68 -15.22 -20.92
CA TRP A 189 4.40 -14.11 -21.52
C TRP A 189 3.62 -13.52 -22.70
N ASP A 190 3.56 -12.20 -22.75
CA ASP A 190 3.06 -11.40 -23.87
C ASP A 190 4.16 -10.37 -24.22
N GLY A 191 5.01 -10.71 -25.19
CA GLY A 191 6.27 -10.03 -25.40
C GLY A 191 7.13 -10.04 -24.13
N ASP A 192 7.57 -8.87 -23.69
CA ASP A 192 8.39 -8.70 -22.46
C ASP A 192 7.54 -8.50 -21.20
N THR A 193 6.26 -8.78 -21.25
CA THR A 193 5.33 -8.63 -20.12
C THR A 193 4.83 -9.99 -19.67
N PHE A 194 5.02 -10.30 -18.41
CA PHE A 194 4.43 -11.48 -17.79
C PHE A 194 3.04 -11.12 -17.30
N VAL A 195 2.02 -11.75 -17.87
CA VAL A 195 0.60 -11.53 -17.56
C VAL A 195 0.10 -12.66 -16.70
N VAL A 196 -0.54 -12.33 -15.59
CA VAL A 196 -1.13 -13.28 -14.64
C VAL A 196 -2.62 -13.05 -14.55
N ASP A 197 -3.39 -14.10 -14.73
CA ASP A 197 -4.83 -14.13 -14.48
C ASP A 197 -5.09 -15.03 -13.25
N SER A 198 -5.93 -14.55 -12.31
CA SER A 198 -6.22 -15.25 -11.06
C SER A 198 -7.70 -15.23 -10.69
N ASN A 199 -8.16 -16.31 -10.06
CA ASN A 199 -9.52 -16.45 -9.52
C ASN A 199 -9.54 -17.40 -8.31
N GLY A 200 -10.72 -17.73 -7.78
CA GLY A 200 -10.85 -18.68 -6.68
C GLY A 200 -10.38 -18.13 -5.33
N PHE A 201 -10.58 -16.84 -5.11
CA PHE A 201 -10.34 -16.22 -3.81
C PHE A 201 -11.50 -16.52 -2.84
N ASN A 202 -11.19 -16.71 -1.55
CA ASN A 202 -12.20 -16.66 -0.52
C ASN A 202 -12.52 -15.20 -0.15
N ASP A 203 -13.61 -14.95 0.56
CA ASP A 203 -14.05 -13.59 0.97
C ASP A 203 -13.67 -13.25 2.42
N ARG A 204 -12.59 -13.86 2.94
CA ARG A 204 -12.19 -13.77 4.36
C ARG A 204 -11.16 -12.70 4.63
N THR A 205 -10.63 -12.05 3.59
CA THR A 205 -9.57 -11.05 3.72
C THR A 205 -10.06 -9.66 3.30
N TRP A 206 -9.28 -8.66 3.62
CA TRP A 206 -9.45 -7.32 3.09
C TRP A 206 -8.41 -7.08 1.99
N LEU A 207 -8.70 -6.15 1.10
CA LEU A 207 -7.79 -5.76 0.03
C LEU A 207 -6.66 -4.84 0.54
N ASP A 208 -6.89 -4.17 1.68
CA ASP A 208 -5.96 -3.23 2.29
C ASP A 208 -6.26 -3.00 3.78
N PRO A 209 -5.44 -2.23 4.51
CA PRO A 209 -5.63 -1.97 5.93
C PRO A 209 -6.89 -1.13 6.26
N TRP A 210 -7.45 -0.43 5.30
CA TRP A 210 -8.66 0.37 5.52
C TRP A 210 -9.94 -0.42 5.42
N GLY A 211 -9.84 -1.68 5.01
CA GLY A 211 -10.93 -2.63 5.02
C GLY A 211 -11.74 -2.69 3.74
N ASP A 212 -11.14 -2.37 2.61
CA ASP A 212 -11.79 -2.67 1.34
C ASP A 212 -12.00 -4.17 1.21
N VAL A 213 -13.26 -4.53 1.03
CA VAL A 213 -13.71 -5.92 0.99
C VAL A 213 -13.73 -6.44 -0.44
N HIS A 214 -13.79 -7.75 -0.56
CA HIS A 214 -14.04 -8.44 -1.83
C HIS A 214 -14.94 -9.65 -1.60
N SER A 215 -15.44 -10.21 -2.69
CA SER A 215 -16.19 -11.46 -2.69
C SER A 215 -15.37 -12.63 -3.21
N ASN A 216 -15.94 -13.82 -3.16
CA ASN A 216 -15.37 -15.00 -3.80
C ASN A 216 -15.50 -14.99 -5.34
N GLN A 217 -16.16 -14.01 -5.92
CA GLN A 217 -16.23 -13.79 -7.37
C GLN A 217 -15.07 -12.92 -7.90
N MET A 218 -14.21 -12.44 -7.01
CA MET A 218 -13.08 -11.62 -7.37
C MET A 218 -12.17 -12.32 -8.39
N ARG A 219 -11.80 -11.58 -9.42
CA ARG A 219 -10.80 -11.96 -10.42
C ARG A 219 -9.73 -10.88 -10.46
N LEU A 220 -8.50 -11.30 -10.63
CA LEU A 220 -7.38 -10.38 -10.76
C LEU A 220 -6.69 -10.60 -12.09
N LYS A 221 -6.27 -9.50 -12.69
CA LYS A 221 -5.34 -9.50 -13.80
C LYS A 221 -4.15 -8.64 -13.44
N GLU A 222 -2.97 -9.21 -13.54
CA GLU A 222 -1.73 -8.53 -13.20
C GLU A 222 -0.79 -8.53 -14.37
N THR A 223 0.11 -7.56 -14.39
CA THR A 223 1.25 -7.59 -15.29
C THR A 223 2.52 -7.31 -14.51
N PHE A 224 3.56 -8.07 -14.83
CA PHE A 224 4.92 -7.84 -14.37
C PHE A 224 5.80 -7.55 -15.59
N ARG A 225 6.48 -6.43 -15.59
CA ARG A 225 7.36 -6.04 -16.67
C ARG A 225 8.69 -5.58 -16.12
N ARG A 226 9.73 -6.31 -16.44
CA ARG A 226 11.09 -5.91 -16.10
C ARG A 226 11.56 -4.85 -17.07
N VAL A 227 11.74 -3.60 -16.58
CA VAL A 227 12.05 -2.44 -17.44
C VAL A 227 13.56 -2.24 -17.61
N ASP A 228 14.33 -2.73 -16.65
CA ASP A 228 15.79 -2.78 -16.70
C ASP A 228 16.31 -3.88 -15.76
N ARG A 229 17.61 -3.91 -15.51
CA ARG A 229 18.23 -4.91 -14.65
C ARG A 229 17.68 -4.87 -13.21
N GLY A 230 17.36 -3.70 -12.70
CA GLY A 230 17.05 -3.45 -11.28
C GLY A 230 15.59 -3.18 -11.00
N HIS A 231 14.74 -2.97 -12.02
CA HIS A 231 13.37 -2.52 -11.80
C HIS A 231 12.35 -3.42 -12.46
N LEU A 232 11.29 -3.71 -11.71
CA LEU A 232 10.13 -4.48 -12.11
C LEU A 232 8.87 -3.62 -11.90
N GLU A 233 8.14 -3.34 -12.97
CA GLU A 233 6.83 -2.72 -12.91
C GLU A 233 5.75 -3.76 -12.64
N TRP A 234 4.83 -3.45 -11.74
CA TRP A 234 3.63 -4.25 -11.48
C TRP A 234 2.38 -3.41 -11.66
N THR A 235 1.39 -3.98 -12.31
CA THR A 235 0.04 -3.43 -12.40
C THR A 235 -0.98 -4.46 -11.97
N LEU A 236 -2.12 -3.99 -11.49
CA LEU A 236 -3.22 -4.83 -11.04
C LEU A 236 -4.54 -4.27 -11.53
N THR A 237 -5.41 -5.15 -12.02
CA THR A 237 -6.82 -4.89 -12.24
C THR A 237 -7.63 -5.92 -11.45
N LEU A 238 -8.51 -5.44 -10.60
CA LEU A 238 -9.46 -6.22 -9.82
C LEU A 238 -10.83 -6.11 -10.47
N ASP A 239 -11.47 -7.24 -10.73
CA ASP A 239 -12.84 -7.34 -11.21
C ASP A 239 -13.64 -8.21 -10.22
N ASP A 240 -14.57 -7.58 -9.51
CA ASP A 240 -15.44 -8.23 -8.54
C ASP A 240 -16.86 -7.65 -8.66
N PRO A 241 -17.64 -8.16 -9.59
CA PRO A 241 -18.97 -7.61 -9.89
C PRO A 241 -19.97 -7.77 -8.76
N MET A 242 -19.70 -8.65 -7.79
CA MET A 242 -20.53 -8.77 -6.59
C MET A 242 -20.27 -7.62 -5.61
N THR A 243 -19.07 -7.08 -5.59
CA THR A 243 -18.65 -6.04 -4.66
C THR A 243 -18.65 -4.64 -5.29
N TYR A 244 -18.16 -4.51 -6.52
CA TYR A 244 -17.92 -3.23 -7.19
C TYR A 244 -18.69 -3.11 -8.51
N THR A 245 -19.02 -1.88 -8.88
CA THR A 245 -19.79 -1.61 -10.11
C THR A 245 -18.98 -1.67 -11.38
N GLN A 246 -17.65 -1.67 -11.27
CA GLN A 246 -16.73 -1.78 -12.40
C GLN A 246 -15.35 -2.30 -11.93
N PRO A 247 -14.54 -2.86 -12.84
CA PRO A 247 -13.15 -3.20 -12.54
C PRO A 247 -12.33 -1.97 -12.14
N TRP A 248 -11.35 -2.17 -11.26
CA TRP A 248 -10.49 -1.11 -10.74
C TRP A 248 -9.12 -1.64 -10.29
N GLY A 249 -8.26 -0.75 -9.81
CA GLY A 249 -6.94 -1.07 -9.31
C GLY A 249 -6.17 0.18 -8.92
N PRO A 250 -4.89 0.08 -8.57
CA PRO A 250 -4.03 1.22 -8.29
C PRO A 250 -4.03 2.21 -9.45
N SER A 251 -4.01 3.51 -9.15
CA SER A 251 -3.92 4.58 -10.14
C SER A 251 -2.60 4.55 -10.91
N GLU A 252 -1.55 4.08 -10.26
CA GLU A 252 -0.20 4.03 -10.77
C GLU A 252 0.39 2.63 -10.68
N LYS A 253 1.33 2.35 -11.56
CA LYS A 253 2.14 1.15 -11.48
C LYS A 253 2.93 1.16 -10.18
N ARG A 254 3.08 -0.01 -9.58
CA ARG A 254 4.01 -0.22 -8.48
C ARG A 254 5.37 -0.61 -9.04
N ILE A 255 6.41 -0.09 -8.44
CA ILE A 255 7.79 -0.38 -8.84
C ILE A 255 8.44 -1.20 -7.74
N PHE A 256 9.07 -2.28 -8.15
CA PHE A 256 9.92 -3.09 -7.28
C PHE A 256 11.37 -2.96 -7.73
N GLU A 257 12.27 -2.84 -6.79
CA GLU A 257 13.71 -2.85 -7.01
C GLU A 257 14.29 -4.23 -6.69
N LEU A 258 15.17 -4.71 -7.56
CA LEU A 258 15.89 -5.95 -7.31
C LEU A 258 16.86 -5.76 -6.16
N ALA A 259 16.69 -6.56 -5.11
CA ALA A 259 17.56 -6.51 -3.95
C ALA A 259 19.02 -6.79 -4.32
N PRO A 260 19.98 -6.02 -3.78
CA PRO A 260 21.39 -6.24 -4.07
C PRO A 260 21.85 -7.57 -3.48
N LYS A 261 22.55 -8.36 -4.29
CA LYS A 261 23.23 -9.58 -3.82
C LYS A 261 24.48 -9.18 -3.04
N SER A 262 24.34 -8.92 -1.76
CA SER A 262 25.44 -8.57 -0.87
C SER A 262 25.29 -9.29 0.47
N PRO A 263 26.34 -9.94 0.99
CA PRO A 263 26.27 -10.62 2.30
C PRO A 263 26.00 -9.69 3.49
N ARG A 264 25.88 -8.40 3.25
CA ARG A 264 25.52 -7.39 4.25
C ARG A 264 24.21 -6.68 3.94
N SER A 265 23.49 -7.14 2.89
CA SER A 265 22.18 -6.62 2.57
C SER A 265 21.15 -7.21 3.52
N GLU A 266 20.28 -6.38 4.07
CA GLU A 266 19.09 -6.84 4.81
C GLU A 266 18.12 -7.63 3.92
N TYR A 267 18.35 -7.66 2.60
CA TYR A 267 17.52 -8.33 1.60
C TYR A 267 18.23 -9.51 0.92
N GLU A 268 19.23 -10.11 1.57
CA GLU A 268 19.91 -11.30 1.03
C GLU A 268 18.98 -12.51 0.99
N GLU A 269 18.06 -12.57 1.95
CA GLU A 269 17.02 -13.60 2.07
C GLU A 269 15.70 -12.98 2.56
N LEU A 270 14.60 -13.73 2.46
CA LEU A 270 13.36 -13.37 3.12
C LEU A 270 13.52 -13.61 4.63
N ARG A 271 13.20 -12.60 5.43
CA ARG A 271 13.28 -12.72 6.90
C ARG A 271 12.16 -13.58 7.45
N GLU A 272 12.38 -14.15 8.61
CA GLU A 272 11.34 -14.86 9.35
C GLU A 272 10.37 -13.86 9.98
N ASP A 273 9.34 -13.49 9.24
CA ASP A 273 8.31 -12.55 9.67
C ASP A 273 6.97 -13.28 9.79
N PHE A 274 6.80 -13.99 10.89
CA PHE A 274 5.60 -14.76 11.18
C PHE A 274 4.62 -13.97 12.04
N CYS A 275 3.35 -14.05 11.71
CA CYS A 275 2.32 -13.62 12.62
C CYS A 275 2.17 -14.63 13.77
N VAL A 276 2.46 -14.22 15.00
CA VAL A 276 2.28 -15.04 16.19
C VAL A 276 1.20 -14.40 17.06
N TRP A 277 0.10 -15.11 17.28
CA TRP A 277 -1.07 -14.57 17.98
C TRP A 277 -0.75 -14.05 19.39
N SER A 278 0.11 -14.72 20.14
CA SER A 278 0.53 -14.25 21.47
C SER A 278 1.21 -12.89 21.42
N ASP A 279 2.00 -12.64 20.38
CA ASP A 279 2.76 -11.41 20.20
C ASP A 279 1.87 -10.31 19.64
N SER A 280 1.03 -10.64 18.64
CA SER A 280 0.09 -9.71 18.03
C SER A 280 -0.96 -9.23 19.02
N SER A 281 -1.46 -10.11 19.89
CA SER A 281 -2.45 -9.74 20.91
C SER A 281 -1.95 -8.70 21.92
N GLY A 282 -0.65 -8.67 22.20
CA GLY A 282 0.02 -7.65 23.00
C GLY A 282 0.21 -6.33 22.25
N PHE A 283 0.62 -6.42 20.98
CA PHE A 283 0.84 -5.26 20.11
C PHE A 283 -0.45 -4.48 19.86
N PHE A 284 -1.57 -5.19 19.67
CA PHE A 284 -2.87 -4.58 19.37
C PHE A 284 -3.69 -4.19 20.58
N LYS A 285 -3.27 -4.55 21.78
CA LYS A 285 -3.91 -4.08 23.03
C LYS A 285 -3.47 -2.67 23.44
N GLY A 286 -3.05 -1.85 22.48
CA GLY A 286 -2.55 -0.48 22.70
C GLY A 286 -1.42 -0.51 23.69
N ALA A 287 -0.21 -0.45 23.24
CA ALA A 287 1.07 -0.29 23.94
C ALA A 287 1.07 -0.24 25.50
N ASP A 288 0.26 -1.04 26.15
CA ASP A 288 0.52 -1.44 27.52
C ASP A 288 1.65 -2.46 27.47
N THR A 289 2.83 -1.92 27.13
CA THR A 289 4.09 -2.65 27.09
C THR A 289 4.54 -3.10 28.47
N THR A 290 3.74 -2.87 29.49
CA THR A 290 4.02 -3.31 30.86
C THR A 290 3.83 -4.82 31.06
N GLY A 291 3.37 -5.55 30.03
CA GLY A 291 3.10 -6.99 30.12
C GLY A 291 3.96 -7.89 29.25
N VAL A 292 4.76 -7.34 28.34
CA VAL A 292 5.83 -8.13 27.68
C VAL A 292 6.96 -8.21 28.71
N GLY A 293 6.92 -9.25 29.53
CA GLY A 293 7.94 -9.48 30.52
C GLY A 293 9.30 -9.46 29.84
N ASP A 294 10.17 -8.56 30.29
CA ASP A 294 11.59 -8.61 29.95
C ASP A 294 12.04 -10.04 30.11
N ALA A 295 12.44 -10.66 29.00
CA ALA A 295 13.10 -11.96 29.08
C ALA A 295 14.22 -11.80 30.11
N PRO A 296 14.30 -12.64 31.13
CA PRO A 296 15.27 -12.46 32.19
C PRO A 296 16.64 -12.34 31.56
N ALA A 297 17.33 -11.24 31.84
CA ALA A 297 18.68 -10.99 31.34
C ALA A 297 19.50 -12.27 31.48
N ARG A 298 20.00 -12.82 30.39
CA ARG A 298 20.87 -14.01 30.44
C ARG A 298 22.03 -13.64 31.32
N GLY A 299 22.00 -14.16 32.55
CA GLY A 299 23.10 -14.00 33.46
C GLY A 299 24.37 -14.55 32.83
N ASN A 300 25.34 -13.67 32.64
CA ASN A 300 26.69 -14.08 32.30
C ASN A 300 27.18 -15.07 33.38
N LYS A 301 27.33 -16.32 32.95
CA LYS A 301 28.15 -17.28 33.68
C LYS A 301 29.55 -17.28 33.12
#